data_2d808a6f5ebf5bf56b0999bb3f0a7ebc
#
_entry.id   2d808a6f5ebf5bf56b0999bb3f0a7ebc
#
_cell.length_a   1.000
_cell.length_b   1.000
_cell.length_c   1.000
_cell.angle_alpha   90.00
_cell.angle_beta   90.00
_cell.angle_gamma   90.00
#
_symmetry.space_group_name_H-M   'P 1'
#
loop_
_entity.id
_entity.type
_entity.pdbx_description
1 polymer ?
#
loop_
_entity_poly.entity_id
_entity_poly.type
_entity_poly.pdbx_seq_one_letter_code
_entity_poly.pdbx_strand_id
1 'polypeptide(L)'
;VNAYLVALEGGKRFASVGGTSAASPVVAGIVAQINDRRLSAGKPTLGWLNPALYKCGEGVFHDVTTGKTSGGIVGGFPAAKGWDAATGFGTVQYKPLAKCLVAN
;
A
#
# COMPACT_ATOMS: atom_id res chain seq x y z
N VAL A 1 0.10 -10.41 5.77
CA VAL A 1 -1.23 -10.46 6.38
C VAL A 1 -2.10 -11.36 5.54
N ASN A 2 -2.63 -12.34 6.18
CA ASN A 2 -3.38 -13.37 5.45
C ASN A 2 -4.88 -13.05 5.36
N ALA A 3 -5.37 -12.11 6.18
CA ALA A 3 -6.78 -11.77 6.18
C ALA A 3 -7.06 -10.40 6.82
N TYR A 4 -8.08 -9.76 6.31
CA TYR A 4 -8.71 -8.57 6.89
C TYR A 4 -10.08 -8.94 7.42
N LEU A 5 -10.45 -8.40 8.58
CA LEU A 5 -11.79 -8.56 9.12
C LEU A 5 -12.70 -7.49 8.54
N VAL A 6 -13.74 -7.92 7.84
CA VAL A 6 -14.70 -7.02 7.18
C VAL A 6 -16.05 -7.17 7.85
N ALA A 7 -16.65 -6.04 8.23
CA ALA A 7 -17.99 -5.99 8.76
C ALA A 7 -19.04 -6.04 7.64
N LEU A 8 -20.01 -6.90 7.78
CA LEU A 8 -21.11 -7.11 6.84
C LEU A 8 -22.46 -6.84 7.50
N GLU A 9 -23.47 -6.61 6.68
CA GLU A 9 -24.86 -6.47 7.13
C GLU A 9 -25.03 -5.42 8.26
N GLY A 10 -24.42 -4.25 8.08
CA GLY A 10 -24.50 -3.20 9.10
C GLY A 10 -23.78 -3.53 10.41
N GLY A 11 -22.73 -4.35 10.35
CA GLY A 11 -21.94 -4.75 11.52
C GLY A 11 -22.45 -5.97 12.26
N LYS A 12 -23.48 -6.62 11.74
CA LYS A 12 -24.08 -7.82 12.35
C LYS A 12 -23.29 -9.10 12.11
N ARG A 13 -22.45 -9.11 11.07
CA ARG A 13 -21.62 -10.25 10.70
C ARG A 13 -20.23 -9.80 10.29
N PHE A 14 -19.23 -10.63 10.56
CA PHE A 14 -17.85 -10.39 10.15
C PHE A 14 -17.34 -11.52 9.28
N ALA A 15 -16.58 -11.17 8.27
CA ALA A 15 -15.91 -12.13 7.40
C ALA A 15 -14.42 -11.82 7.30
N SER A 16 -13.63 -12.87 7.19
CA SER A 16 -12.20 -12.76 6.92
C SER A 16 -11.97 -12.74 5.42
N VAL A 17 -11.33 -11.69 4.92
CA VAL A 17 -11.08 -11.48 3.49
C VAL A 17 -9.59 -11.31 3.27
N GLY A 18 -9.02 -12.00 2.29
CA GLY A 18 -7.60 -11.94 1.97
C GLY A 18 -7.33 -11.70 0.50
N GLY A 19 -6.04 -11.77 0.13
CA GLY A 19 -5.58 -11.59 -1.23
C GLY A 19 -5.36 -10.13 -1.63
N THR A 20 -4.89 -9.93 -2.85
CA THR A 20 -4.65 -8.60 -3.44
C THR A 20 -5.92 -7.76 -3.55
N SER A 21 -7.08 -8.42 -3.68
CA SER A 21 -8.40 -7.76 -3.66
C SER A 21 -8.72 -7.06 -2.34
N ALA A 22 -8.07 -7.46 -1.25
CA ALA A 22 -8.17 -6.77 0.04
C ALA A 22 -7.03 -5.77 0.26
N ALA A 23 -5.83 -6.07 -0.21
CA ALA A 23 -4.66 -5.20 -0.07
C ALA A 23 -4.79 -3.89 -0.87
N SER A 24 -5.28 -3.97 -2.10
CA SER A 24 -5.43 -2.80 -2.97
C SER A 24 -6.34 -1.71 -2.40
N PRO A 25 -7.57 -2.02 -1.91
CA PRO A 25 -8.42 -1.00 -1.29
C PRO A 25 -7.85 -0.43 0.01
N VAL A 26 -7.01 -1.15 0.74
CA VAL A 26 -6.30 -0.59 1.91
C VAL A 26 -5.38 0.54 1.48
N VAL A 27 -4.60 0.35 0.43
CA VAL A 27 -3.74 1.40 -0.14
C VAL A 27 -4.58 2.55 -0.70
N ALA A 28 -5.68 2.24 -1.38
CA ALA A 28 -6.61 3.26 -1.88
C ALA A 28 -7.18 4.13 -0.74
N GLY A 29 -7.55 3.53 0.38
CA GLY A 29 -8.01 4.25 1.57
C GLY A 29 -6.94 5.16 2.17
N ILE A 30 -5.70 4.71 2.23
CA ILE A 30 -4.55 5.52 2.66
C ILE A 30 -4.36 6.72 1.74
N VAL A 31 -4.41 6.51 0.42
CA VAL A 31 -4.27 7.58 -0.57
C VAL A 31 -5.43 8.57 -0.49
N ALA A 32 -6.65 8.10 -0.26
CA ALA A 32 -7.82 8.97 -0.05
C ALA A 32 -7.61 9.90 1.16
N GLN A 33 -7.12 9.39 2.27
CA GLN A 33 -6.79 10.21 3.45
C GLN A 33 -5.67 11.22 3.17
N ILE A 34 -4.66 10.84 2.40
CA ILE A 34 -3.59 11.75 2.00
C ILE A 34 -4.13 12.84 1.09
N ASN A 35 -4.98 12.51 0.14
CA ASN A 35 -5.66 13.48 -0.73
C ASN A 35 -6.53 14.46 0.08
N ASP A 36 -7.25 13.99 1.08
CA ASP A 36 -8.02 14.86 1.98
C ASP A 36 -7.12 15.88 2.70
N ARG A 37 -5.98 15.43 3.21
CA ARG A 37 -4.99 16.33 3.83
C ARG A 37 -4.40 17.33 2.84
N ARG A 38 -4.16 16.91 1.59
CA ARG A 38 -3.70 17.82 0.53
C ARG A 38 -4.75 18.89 0.22
N LEU A 39 -5.99 18.50 0.03
CA LEU A 39 -7.09 19.44 -0.23
C LEU A 39 -7.27 20.42 0.94
N SER A 40 -7.20 19.96 2.17
CA SER A 40 -7.25 20.80 3.36
C SER A 40 -6.08 21.80 3.44
N ALA A 41 -4.95 21.47 2.82
CA ALA A 41 -3.78 22.35 2.70
C ALA A 41 -3.80 23.23 1.44
N GLY A 42 -4.91 23.27 0.71
CA GLY A 42 -5.06 24.04 -0.52
C GLY A 42 -4.31 23.47 -1.72
N LYS A 43 -3.96 22.19 -1.67
CA LYS A 43 -3.24 21.49 -2.76
C LYS A 43 -4.20 20.61 -3.57
N PRO A 44 -3.94 20.36 -4.85
CA PRO A 44 -4.71 19.41 -5.64
C PRO A 44 -4.48 17.97 -5.14
N THR A 45 -5.35 17.05 -5.54
CA THR A 45 -5.13 15.61 -5.33
C THR A 45 -3.87 15.13 -6.05
N LEU A 46 -3.35 13.98 -5.63
CA LEU A 46 -2.07 13.44 -6.14
C LEU A 46 -2.06 13.11 -7.64
N GLY A 47 -3.21 12.75 -8.22
CA GLY A 47 -3.27 12.28 -9.61
C GLY A 47 -2.54 10.96 -9.80
N TRP A 48 -1.70 10.87 -10.82
CA TRP A 48 -0.92 9.66 -11.10
C TRP A 48 0.05 9.35 -9.97
N LEU A 49 -0.20 8.27 -9.26
CA LEU A 49 0.41 8.00 -7.95
C LEU A 49 1.83 7.43 -8.03
N ASN A 50 2.09 6.52 -8.98
CA ASN A 50 3.34 5.76 -8.98
C ASN A 50 4.62 6.62 -9.04
N PRO A 51 4.72 7.64 -9.91
CA PRO A 51 5.90 8.50 -9.89
C PRO A 51 6.12 9.21 -8.54
N ALA A 52 5.04 9.60 -7.87
CA ALA A 52 5.12 10.23 -6.56
C ALA A 52 5.61 9.26 -5.47
N LEU A 53 5.17 8.01 -5.50
CA LEU A 53 5.65 6.96 -4.59
C LEU A 53 7.15 6.71 -4.78
N TYR A 54 7.60 6.56 -6.01
CA TYR A 54 9.01 6.32 -6.31
C TYR A 54 9.89 7.53 -5.97
N LYS A 55 9.36 8.75 -6.10
CA LYS A 55 10.05 9.97 -5.67
C LYS A 55 10.24 10.02 -4.16
N CYS A 56 9.26 9.56 -3.37
CA CYS A 56 9.40 9.45 -1.92
C CYS A 56 10.47 8.41 -1.52
N GLY A 57 10.66 7.38 -2.34
CA GLY A 57 11.73 6.39 -2.16
C GLY A 57 11.47 5.38 -1.05
N GLU A 58 12.50 4.63 -0.73
CA GLU A 58 12.42 3.48 0.19
C GLU A 58 11.99 3.85 1.61
N GLY A 59 12.37 5.03 2.09
CA GLY A 59 12.17 5.43 3.49
C GLY A 59 10.71 5.58 3.94
N VAL A 60 9.75 5.51 3.00
CA VAL A 60 8.31 5.60 3.31
C VAL A 60 7.62 4.24 3.29
N PHE A 61 8.37 3.17 3.08
CA PHE A 61 7.89 1.80 3.05
C PHE A 61 8.58 0.95 4.11
N HIS A 62 7.90 -0.11 4.52
CA HIS A 62 8.51 -1.20 5.28
C HIS A 62 8.99 -2.25 4.27
N ASP A 63 10.30 -2.42 4.18
CA ASP A 63 10.92 -3.34 3.24
C ASP A 63 10.60 -4.80 3.56
N VAL A 64 10.13 -5.54 2.57
CA VAL A 64 9.88 -6.98 2.66
C VAL A 64 11.10 -7.71 2.12
N THR A 65 11.86 -8.35 3.01
CA THR A 65 13.16 -8.95 2.67
C THR A 65 13.15 -10.48 2.62
N THR A 66 12.06 -11.11 3.02
CA THR A 66 11.94 -12.59 3.09
C THR A 66 10.68 -13.08 2.40
N GLY A 67 10.76 -14.27 1.85
CA GLY A 67 9.66 -14.89 1.14
C GLY A 67 9.76 -14.71 -0.38
N LYS A 68 8.72 -15.15 -1.05
CA LYS A 68 8.58 -15.02 -2.51
C LYS A 68 7.11 -15.03 -2.90
N THR A 69 6.80 -14.52 -4.09
CA THR A 69 5.47 -14.71 -4.69
C THR A 69 5.30 -16.18 -5.10
N SER A 70 4.08 -16.68 -5.09
CA SER A 70 3.77 -17.95 -5.73
C SER A 70 3.70 -17.73 -7.24
N GLY A 71 4.50 -18.46 -8.00
CA GLY A 71 4.67 -18.19 -9.43
C GLY A 71 4.35 -19.35 -10.36
N GLY A 72 3.24 -20.00 -10.21
CA GLY A 72 2.82 -21.06 -11.14
C GLY A 72 3.93 -22.08 -11.42
N ILE A 73 4.19 -22.38 -12.70
CA ILE A 73 5.14 -23.43 -13.14
C ILE A 73 6.61 -23.03 -12.90
N VAL A 74 6.95 -21.77 -12.86
CA VAL A 74 8.35 -21.26 -12.90
C VAL A 74 8.84 -20.75 -11.55
N GLY A 75 8.10 -20.93 -10.46
CA GLY A 75 8.40 -20.31 -9.18
C GLY A 75 8.11 -18.81 -9.19
N GLY A 76 8.12 -18.15 -8.05
CA GLY A 76 7.83 -16.72 -7.93
C GLY A 76 9.08 -15.88 -7.85
N PHE A 77 8.88 -14.57 -7.77
CA PHE A 77 9.95 -13.60 -7.52
C PHE A 77 10.28 -13.58 -6.02
N PRO A 78 11.56 -13.74 -5.65
CA PRO A 78 11.97 -13.64 -4.25
C PRO A 78 11.93 -12.19 -3.76
N ALA A 79 11.64 -12.02 -2.48
CA ALA A 79 11.86 -10.75 -1.81
C ALA A 79 13.37 -10.52 -1.63
N ALA A 80 13.79 -9.26 -1.72
CA ALA A 80 15.18 -8.84 -1.55
C ALA A 80 15.22 -7.51 -0.81
N LYS A 81 16.36 -7.17 -0.22
CA LYS A 81 16.57 -5.87 0.39
C LYS A 81 16.43 -4.75 -0.65
N GLY A 82 15.71 -3.70 -0.30
CA GLY A 82 15.39 -2.61 -1.21
C GLY A 82 14.22 -2.96 -2.13
N TRP A 83 14.33 -2.63 -3.40
CA TRP A 83 13.30 -2.92 -4.37
C TRP A 83 13.36 -4.38 -4.85
N ASP A 84 12.21 -5.02 -4.89
CA ASP A 84 12.06 -6.33 -5.53
C ASP A 84 10.77 -6.39 -6.39
N ALA A 85 10.75 -7.33 -7.34
CA ALA A 85 9.65 -7.46 -8.29
C ALA A 85 8.36 -8.00 -7.65
N ALA A 86 8.44 -8.55 -6.43
CA ALA A 86 7.30 -9.08 -5.70
C ALA A 86 6.53 -7.97 -4.97
N THR A 87 7.23 -7.04 -4.31
CA THR A 87 6.65 -6.08 -3.37
C THR A 87 7.00 -4.62 -3.69
N GLY A 88 7.78 -4.36 -4.74
CA GLY A 88 8.31 -3.02 -4.98
C GLY A 88 9.21 -2.59 -3.83
N PHE A 89 8.94 -1.44 -3.21
CA PHE A 89 9.65 -0.99 -2.00
C PHE A 89 9.12 -1.60 -0.70
N GLY A 90 8.07 -2.42 -0.75
CA GLY A 90 7.48 -3.05 0.42
C GLY A 90 6.10 -2.51 0.79
N THR A 91 5.74 -2.61 2.06
CA THR A 91 4.43 -2.18 2.56
C THR A 91 4.41 -0.71 2.94
N VAL A 92 3.29 -0.06 2.71
CA VAL A 92 3.11 1.38 2.97
C VAL A 92 3.16 1.67 4.47
N GLN A 93 3.96 2.66 4.86
CA GLN A 93 3.94 3.27 6.19
C GLN A 93 3.23 4.63 6.10
N TYR A 94 2.05 4.74 6.72
CA TYR A 94 1.19 5.92 6.57
C TYR A 94 1.87 7.23 6.94
N LYS A 95 2.48 7.31 8.12
CA LYS A 95 3.06 8.57 8.63
C LYS A 95 4.15 9.14 7.72
N PRO A 96 5.22 8.37 7.38
CA PRO A 96 6.26 8.89 6.49
C PRO A 96 5.75 9.14 5.07
N LEU A 97 4.85 8.29 4.56
CA LEU A 97 4.26 8.49 3.23
C LEU A 97 3.41 9.76 3.17
N ALA A 98 2.54 9.97 4.16
CA ALA A 98 1.72 11.17 4.24
C ALA A 98 2.59 12.44 4.35
N LYS A 99 3.66 12.40 5.15
CA LYS A 99 4.61 13.52 5.25
C LYS A 99 5.24 13.84 3.89
N CYS A 100 5.69 12.82 3.16
CA CYS A 100 6.27 13.01 1.83
C CYS A 100 5.24 13.56 0.83
N LEU A 101 4.09 12.94 0.73
CA LEU A 101 3.10 13.24 -0.31
C LEU A 101 2.28 14.51 -0.05
N VAL A 102 2.15 14.94 1.20
CA VAL A 102 1.52 16.23 1.52
C VAL A 102 2.51 17.39 1.31
N ALA A 103 3.79 17.19 1.59
CA ALA A 103 4.82 18.21 1.37
C ALA A 103 5.07 18.50 -0.12
N ASN A 104 4.93 17.49 -0.95
CA ASN A 104 5.09 17.62 -2.42
C ASN A 104 3.76 18.10 -3.09
#